data_d2f31de65a0394ca88aa175d0148b868
#
_entry.id   d2f31de65a0394ca88aa175d0148b868
#
_cell.length_a   1.000
_cell.length_b   1.000
_cell.length_c   1.000
_cell.angle_alpha   90.00
_cell.angle_beta   90.00
_cell.angle_gamma   90.00
#
_symmetry.space_group_name_H-M   'P 1'
#
loop_
_entity.id
_entity.type
_entity.pdbx_description
1 polymer ?
#
loop_
_entity_poly.entity_id
_entity_poly.type
_entity_poly.pdbx_seq_one_letter_code
_entity_poly.pdbx_strand_id
1 'polypeptide(L)'
;LKLVHLAAISTSIVVALGIVMVLPAFTRTPHYTPPLLVMLSFSVVDNTNVPDWCNDLSSIFKKYGIKATVFFTGKVVDEHPECVTVFSNNIDIGSQTYNYVDLTEIPDYTVQLEEVRNGKQAVDYAGKLYSRVFKAPYGSADENIYSLLSRSDIAADFSYDDKYNKYYNGQFIRFDLAVYEGNSSSADFFHKLTVSETPTVINFDNSTPVEQIDRFISELKSGNVRFVNASEVTSIDLTIREGE
;
A
#
# COMPACT_ATOMS: atom_id res chain seq x y z
N LEU A 1 -71.40 -67.87 51.65
CA LEU A 1 -70.88 -66.51 51.56
C LEU A 1 -69.43 -66.56 51.15
N LYS A 2 -69.08 -66.20 49.94
CA LYS A 2 -67.70 -66.14 49.47
C LYS A 2 -67.35 -64.69 49.12
N LEU A 3 -66.43 -64.11 49.82
CA LEU A 3 -65.81 -62.82 49.50
C LEU A 3 -64.82 -63.01 48.35
N VAL A 4 -65.05 -62.22 47.30
CA VAL A 4 -64.11 -62.12 46.17
C VAL A 4 -63.23 -60.92 46.44
N HIS A 5 -61.94 -61.14 46.57
CA HIS A 5 -60.96 -60.04 46.65
C HIS A 5 -60.60 -59.55 45.22
N LEU A 6 -60.92 -58.33 44.91
CA LEU A 6 -60.43 -57.64 43.66
C LEU A 6 -59.06 -57.07 44.01
N ALA A 7 -58.02 -57.58 43.36
CA ALA A 7 -56.71 -56.93 43.35
C ALA A 7 -56.64 -55.83 42.32
N ALA A 8 -56.45 -54.62 42.78
CA ALA A 8 -56.21 -53.47 41.88
C ALA A 8 -54.74 -53.43 41.47
N ILE A 9 -54.47 -53.61 40.18
CA ILE A 9 -53.12 -53.46 39.62
C ILE A 9 -52.99 -51.95 39.25
N SER A 10 -52.19 -51.28 40.04
CA SER A 10 -51.77 -49.89 39.72
C SER A 10 -50.61 -49.89 38.71
N THR A 11 -50.92 -49.57 37.47
CA THR A 11 -49.91 -49.36 36.44
C THR A 11 -49.29 -47.96 36.61
N SER A 12 -48.09 -47.88 37.14
CA SER A 12 -47.31 -46.63 37.20
C SER A 12 -46.72 -46.34 35.83
N ILE A 13 -47.25 -45.35 35.15
CA ILE A 13 -46.70 -44.82 33.92
C ILE A 13 -45.54 -43.90 34.30
N VAL A 14 -44.30 -44.36 34.11
CA VAL A 14 -43.10 -43.55 34.22
C VAL A 14 -42.97 -42.72 32.93
N VAL A 15 -43.36 -41.46 32.98
CA VAL A 15 -43.11 -40.50 31.90
C VAL A 15 -41.64 -40.05 32.05
N ALA A 16 -40.77 -40.64 31.28
CA ALA A 16 -39.42 -40.14 31.13
C ALA A 16 -39.43 -38.84 30.29
N LEU A 17 -39.38 -37.69 30.96
CA LEU A 17 -39.09 -36.41 30.31
C LEU A 17 -37.64 -36.39 29.84
N GLY A 18 -37.42 -36.72 28.57
CA GLY A 18 -36.14 -36.50 27.92
C GLY A 18 -35.88 -34.98 27.75
N ILE A 19 -35.07 -34.42 28.67
CA ILE A 19 -34.54 -33.07 28.48
C ILE A 19 -33.51 -33.15 27.35
N VAL A 20 -33.92 -32.81 26.12
CA VAL A 20 -33.00 -32.56 25.02
C VAL A 20 -32.26 -31.28 25.37
N MET A 21 -31.07 -31.37 25.96
CA MET A 21 -30.16 -30.24 26.02
C MET A 21 -29.72 -29.90 24.58
N VAL A 22 -30.35 -28.91 23.97
CA VAL A 22 -29.85 -28.25 22.78
C VAL A 22 -28.66 -27.42 23.25
N LEU A 23 -27.45 -28.04 23.21
CA LEU A 23 -26.21 -27.28 23.32
C LEU A 23 -26.24 -26.23 22.20
N PRO A 24 -26.15 -24.91 22.50
CA PRO A 24 -25.99 -23.93 21.46
C PRO A 24 -24.72 -24.30 20.70
N ALA A 25 -24.87 -24.68 19.44
CA ALA A 25 -23.73 -24.77 18.54
C ALA A 25 -23.08 -23.38 18.60
N PHE A 26 -21.96 -23.29 19.27
CA PHE A 26 -21.10 -22.12 19.15
C PHE A 26 -20.69 -22.07 17.70
N THR A 27 -21.49 -21.40 16.88
CA THR A 27 -21.05 -20.93 15.57
C THR A 27 -19.93 -19.95 15.88
N ARG A 28 -18.68 -20.44 15.75
CA ARG A 28 -17.52 -19.56 15.71
C ARG A 28 -17.80 -18.60 14.57
N THR A 29 -18.21 -17.37 14.91
CA THR A 29 -18.19 -16.29 13.93
C THR A 29 -16.79 -16.31 13.33
N PRO A 30 -16.65 -16.45 12.01
CA PRO A 30 -15.33 -16.41 11.40
C PRO A 30 -14.69 -15.11 11.88
N HIS A 31 -13.53 -15.24 12.53
CA HIS A 31 -12.76 -14.09 12.98
C HIS A 31 -12.31 -13.40 11.70
N TYR A 32 -13.02 -12.32 11.30
CA TYR A 32 -12.63 -11.51 10.17
C TYR A 32 -11.31 -10.82 10.53
N THR A 33 -10.22 -11.29 9.94
CA THR A 33 -8.93 -10.59 10.01
C THR A 33 -8.88 -9.67 8.80
N PRO A 34 -8.87 -8.35 8.97
CA PRO A 34 -8.77 -7.44 7.84
C PRO A 34 -7.47 -7.72 7.06
N PRO A 35 -7.47 -7.55 5.74
CA PRO A 35 -6.26 -7.72 4.95
C PRO A 35 -5.23 -6.66 5.33
N LEU A 36 -3.98 -7.08 5.32
CA LEU A 36 -2.86 -6.18 5.46
C LEU A 36 -2.78 -5.26 4.23
N LEU A 37 -2.69 -3.96 4.43
CA LEU A 37 -2.55 -2.99 3.35
C LEU A 37 -1.07 -2.86 2.96
N VAL A 38 -0.77 -3.11 1.70
CA VAL A 38 0.59 -3.02 1.16
C VAL A 38 0.59 -2.09 -0.06
N MET A 39 1.41 -1.04 0.00
CA MET A 39 1.71 -0.19 -1.14
C MET A 39 3.05 -0.61 -1.73
N LEU A 40 3.05 -1.08 -2.96
CA LEU A 40 4.26 -1.29 -3.73
C LEU A 40 4.66 0.03 -4.37
N SER A 41 5.87 0.50 -4.05
CA SER A 41 6.46 1.75 -4.53
C SER A 41 7.66 1.43 -5.41
N PHE A 42 7.64 1.89 -6.64
CA PHE A 42 8.68 1.67 -7.62
C PHE A 42 9.31 3.00 -8.02
N SER A 43 10.63 3.05 -8.08
CA SER A 43 11.40 4.22 -8.51
C SER A 43 12.11 3.94 -9.82
N VAL A 44 11.85 4.74 -10.84
CA VAL A 44 12.63 4.75 -12.08
C VAL A 44 13.62 5.90 -11.99
N VAL A 45 14.84 5.57 -11.57
CA VAL A 45 15.86 6.56 -11.16
C VAL A 45 16.81 6.96 -12.27
N ASP A 46 17.14 6.03 -13.15
CA ASP A 46 18.04 6.25 -14.28
C ASP A 46 17.61 5.44 -15.51
N ASN A 47 18.39 5.52 -16.58
CA ASN A 47 18.10 4.84 -17.85
C ASN A 47 18.49 3.35 -17.87
N THR A 48 18.86 2.78 -16.73
CA THR A 48 19.28 1.38 -16.66
C THR A 48 18.09 0.47 -16.96
N ASN A 49 18.23 -0.35 -18.01
CA ASN A 49 17.21 -1.30 -18.48
C ASN A 49 15.83 -0.67 -18.85
N VAL A 50 15.77 0.64 -19.03
CA VAL A 50 14.58 1.33 -19.52
C VAL A 50 14.62 1.35 -21.06
N PRO A 51 13.54 1.07 -21.81
CA PRO A 51 12.15 0.87 -21.38
C PRO A 51 11.73 -0.56 -21.04
N ASP A 52 12.60 -1.55 -21.21
CA ASP A 52 12.23 -2.97 -21.05
C ASP A 52 11.70 -3.26 -19.63
N TRP A 53 12.39 -2.73 -18.62
CA TRP A 53 11.96 -2.86 -17.24
C TRP A 53 10.53 -2.35 -16.98
N CYS A 54 10.15 -1.22 -17.59
CA CYS A 54 8.80 -0.66 -17.47
C CYS A 54 7.73 -1.57 -18.11
N ASN A 55 8.04 -2.15 -19.27
CA ASN A 55 7.15 -3.07 -19.99
C ASN A 55 6.93 -4.36 -19.18
N ASP A 56 8.02 -4.93 -18.66
CA ASP A 56 7.96 -6.15 -17.87
C ASP A 56 7.22 -5.93 -16.55
N LEU A 57 7.50 -4.82 -15.85
CA LEU A 57 6.80 -4.45 -14.63
C LEU A 57 5.29 -4.24 -14.88
N SER A 58 4.92 -3.55 -15.95
CA SER A 58 3.51 -3.39 -16.37
C SER A 58 2.84 -4.74 -16.62
N SER A 59 3.56 -5.70 -17.21
CA SER A 59 3.07 -7.05 -17.46
C SER A 59 2.82 -7.82 -16.16
N ILE A 60 3.70 -7.67 -15.17
CA ILE A 60 3.54 -8.22 -13.82
C ILE A 60 2.30 -7.63 -13.14
N PHE A 61 2.12 -6.32 -13.18
CA PHE A 61 0.95 -5.69 -12.57
C PHE A 61 -0.35 -6.19 -13.19
N LYS A 62 -0.39 -6.33 -14.51
CA LYS A 62 -1.54 -6.92 -15.23
C LYS A 62 -1.76 -8.38 -14.86
N LYS A 63 -0.69 -9.20 -14.81
CA LYS A 63 -0.74 -10.61 -14.42
C LYS A 63 -1.41 -10.83 -13.07
N TYR A 64 -1.08 -9.99 -12.09
CA TYR A 64 -1.58 -10.13 -10.73
C TYR A 64 -2.82 -9.28 -10.43
N GLY A 65 -3.19 -8.34 -11.31
CA GLY A 65 -4.30 -7.41 -11.11
C GLY A 65 -4.11 -6.54 -9.87
N ILE A 66 -2.90 -6.07 -9.62
CA ILE A 66 -2.56 -5.29 -8.42
C ILE A 66 -2.62 -3.80 -8.67
N LYS A 67 -2.69 -3.05 -7.57
CA LYS A 67 -2.45 -1.61 -7.52
C LYS A 67 -1.04 -1.35 -7.00
N ALA A 68 -0.41 -0.31 -7.51
CA ALA A 68 0.94 0.11 -7.13
C ALA A 68 1.14 1.58 -7.45
N THR A 69 2.30 2.13 -7.08
CA THR A 69 2.71 3.49 -7.47
C THR A 69 4.11 3.45 -8.06
N VAL A 70 4.29 4.15 -9.18
CA VAL A 70 5.58 4.28 -9.85
C VAL A 70 5.99 5.74 -9.85
N PHE A 71 7.17 6.03 -9.31
CA PHE A 71 7.76 7.36 -9.26
C PHE A 71 8.87 7.47 -10.29
N PHE A 72 8.84 8.55 -11.06
CA PHE A 72 9.77 8.76 -12.15
C PHE A 72 10.67 9.97 -11.91
N THR A 73 11.92 9.83 -12.24
CA THR A 73 12.85 10.93 -12.46
C THR A 73 12.51 11.65 -13.77
N GLY A 74 12.36 12.97 -13.74
CA GLY A 74 11.92 13.74 -14.90
C GLY A 74 12.80 13.55 -16.12
N LYS A 75 14.11 13.53 -15.95
CA LYS A 75 15.09 13.30 -17.02
C LYS A 75 14.89 11.95 -17.72
N VAL A 76 14.58 10.89 -16.97
CA VAL A 76 14.30 9.57 -17.54
C VAL A 76 13.02 9.61 -18.35
N VAL A 77 12.00 10.35 -17.90
CA VAL A 77 10.73 10.51 -18.62
C VAL A 77 10.93 11.28 -19.93
N ASP A 78 11.78 12.30 -19.97
CA ASP A 78 12.08 13.03 -21.20
C ASP A 78 12.77 12.15 -22.25
N GLU A 79 13.59 11.19 -21.81
CA GLU A 79 14.29 10.24 -22.68
C GLU A 79 13.41 9.04 -23.06
N HIS A 80 12.51 8.60 -22.14
CA HIS A 80 11.66 7.42 -22.29
C HIS A 80 10.19 7.66 -21.86
N PRO A 81 9.47 8.55 -22.57
CA PRO A 81 8.08 8.91 -22.19
C PRO A 81 7.10 7.73 -22.27
N GLU A 82 7.42 6.71 -23.07
CA GLU A 82 6.65 5.47 -23.16
C GLU A 82 6.56 4.71 -21.82
N CYS A 83 7.57 4.84 -20.97
CA CYS A 83 7.57 4.25 -19.63
C CYS A 83 6.42 4.72 -18.75
N VAL A 84 6.01 5.99 -18.89
CA VAL A 84 4.87 6.51 -18.14
C VAL A 84 3.55 5.96 -18.68
N THR A 85 3.44 5.80 -19.99
CA THR A 85 2.19 5.44 -20.66
C THR A 85 1.89 3.94 -20.67
N VAL A 86 2.86 3.09 -20.36
CA VAL A 86 2.69 1.62 -20.40
C VAL A 86 1.82 1.10 -19.24
N PHE A 87 1.71 1.86 -18.16
CA PHE A 87 0.97 1.46 -16.96
C PHE A 87 -0.54 1.71 -17.11
N SER A 88 -1.34 0.85 -16.48
CA SER A 88 -2.80 0.96 -16.47
C SER A 88 -3.29 1.97 -15.41
N ASN A 89 -4.58 2.34 -15.49
CA ASN A 89 -5.21 3.28 -14.53
C ASN A 89 -5.24 2.81 -13.07
N ASN A 90 -4.86 1.57 -12.79
CA ASN A 90 -4.74 1.07 -11.42
C ASN A 90 -3.38 1.42 -10.78
N ILE A 91 -2.47 1.97 -11.58
CA ILE A 91 -1.13 2.34 -11.16
C ILE A 91 -1.07 3.86 -11.08
N ASP A 92 -0.78 4.36 -9.88
CA ASP A 92 -0.52 5.79 -9.72
C ASP A 92 0.88 6.14 -10.22
N ILE A 93 0.98 7.28 -10.84
CA ILE A 93 2.24 7.80 -11.36
C ILE A 93 2.62 9.04 -10.56
N GLY A 94 3.82 9.04 -10.00
CA GLY A 94 4.41 10.14 -9.25
C GLY A 94 5.71 10.64 -9.84
N SER A 95 6.22 11.73 -9.28
CA SER A 95 7.52 12.30 -9.62
C SER A 95 8.50 12.20 -8.45
N GLN A 96 9.81 12.23 -8.77
CA GLN A 96 10.90 12.23 -7.81
C GLN A 96 12.05 13.13 -8.29
N THR A 97 11.82 14.46 -8.31
CA THR A 97 12.70 15.48 -8.88
C THR A 97 12.98 15.30 -10.39
N TYR A 98 13.69 16.23 -10.99
CA TYR A 98 14.06 16.14 -12.40
C TYR A 98 15.35 15.31 -12.61
N ASN A 99 16.39 15.56 -11.80
CA ASN A 99 17.70 14.91 -11.94
C ASN A 99 18.01 13.86 -10.86
N TYR A 100 17.05 13.42 -10.06
CA TYR A 100 17.25 12.50 -8.95
C TYR A 100 18.28 13.01 -7.92
N VAL A 101 18.09 14.22 -7.46
CA VAL A 101 18.99 14.90 -6.51
C VAL A 101 18.42 14.94 -5.11
N ASP A 102 19.29 14.90 -4.10
CA ASP A 102 18.90 15.19 -2.72
C ASP A 102 18.61 16.69 -2.58
N LEU A 103 17.33 17.02 -2.40
CA LEU A 103 16.88 18.41 -2.28
C LEU A 103 17.43 19.09 -1.02
N THR A 104 17.73 18.33 0.03
CA THR A 104 18.26 18.89 1.30
C THR A 104 19.70 19.36 1.17
N GLU A 105 20.42 18.86 0.17
CA GLU A 105 21.80 19.26 -0.12
C GLU A 105 21.90 20.47 -1.06
N ILE A 106 20.79 20.90 -1.65
CA ILE A 106 20.76 22.06 -2.55
C ILE A 106 20.47 23.32 -1.74
N PRO A 107 21.41 24.28 -1.62
CA PRO A 107 21.21 25.48 -0.81
C PRO A 107 20.29 26.53 -1.46
N ASP A 108 20.11 26.48 -2.77
CA ASP A 108 19.28 27.45 -3.52
C ASP A 108 17.84 26.96 -3.65
N TYR A 109 16.93 27.66 -2.99
CA TYR A 109 15.51 27.37 -3.02
C TYR A 109 14.91 27.37 -4.44
N THR A 110 15.40 28.24 -5.34
CA THR A 110 14.89 28.31 -6.71
C THR A 110 15.26 27.04 -7.47
N VAL A 111 16.48 26.55 -7.29
CA VAL A 111 16.94 25.30 -7.90
C VAL A 111 16.17 24.10 -7.34
N GLN A 112 15.94 24.05 -6.02
CA GLN A 112 15.09 23.02 -5.44
C GLN A 112 13.67 23.01 -6.04
N LEU A 113 13.06 24.20 -6.18
CA LEU A 113 11.73 24.35 -6.76
C LEU A 113 11.67 23.93 -8.22
N GLU A 114 12.69 24.25 -9.01
CA GLU A 114 12.83 23.82 -10.41
C GLU A 114 12.96 22.29 -10.52
N GLU A 115 13.74 21.65 -9.65
CA GLU A 115 13.87 20.20 -9.60
C GLU A 115 12.52 19.51 -9.39
N VAL A 116 11.72 19.98 -8.44
CA VAL A 116 10.40 19.42 -8.16
C VAL A 116 9.42 19.68 -9.32
N ARG A 117 9.37 20.92 -9.82
CA ARG A 117 8.43 21.32 -10.88
C ARG A 117 8.73 20.65 -12.20
N ASN A 118 10.00 20.65 -12.62
CA ASN A 118 10.40 20.04 -13.89
C ASN A 118 10.19 18.54 -13.88
N GLY A 119 10.50 17.85 -12.74
CA GLY A 119 10.20 16.44 -12.57
C GLY A 119 8.72 16.12 -12.72
N LYS A 120 7.86 16.89 -12.01
CA LYS A 120 6.40 16.74 -12.13
C LYS A 120 5.92 17.04 -13.56
N GLN A 121 6.40 18.11 -14.17
CA GLN A 121 5.98 18.54 -15.51
C GLN A 121 6.31 17.49 -16.57
N ALA A 122 7.49 16.88 -16.51
CA ALA A 122 7.88 15.80 -17.41
C ALA A 122 6.89 14.63 -17.32
N VAL A 123 6.59 14.19 -16.10
CA VAL A 123 5.63 13.11 -15.84
C VAL A 123 4.23 13.45 -16.34
N ASP A 124 3.72 14.64 -16.01
CA ASP A 124 2.38 15.10 -16.40
C ASP A 124 2.23 15.17 -17.92
N TYR A 125 3.25 15.68 -18.59
CA TYR A 125 3.25 15.83 -20.05
C TYR A 125 3.29 14.47 -20.76
N ALA A 126 4.21 13.60 -20.36
CA ALA A 126 4.34 12.27 -20.95
C ALA A 126 3.09 11.42 -20.75
N GLY A 127 2.56 11.39 -19.53
CA GLY A 127 1.38 10.59 -19.17
C GLY A 127 0.05 11.22 -19.56
N LYS A 128 0.03 12.49 -19.99
CA LYS A 128 -1.20 13.30 -20.14
C LYS A 128 -2.09 13.20 -18.88
N LEU A 129 -1.46 13.29 -17.73
CA LEU A 129 -2.07 13.14 -16.42
C LEU A 129 -1.75 14.36 -15.54
N TYR A 130 -2.26 14.36 -14.33
CA TYR A 130 -1.99 15.39 -13.34
C TYR A 130 -1.54 14.72 -12.05
N SER A 131 -0.25 14.46 -11.97
CA SER A 131 0.34 13.80 -10.80
C SER A 131 0.35 14.75 -9.60
N ARG A 132 -0.11 14.24 -8.46
CA ARG A 132 -0.08 14.98 -7.19
C ARG A 132 0.68 14.22 -6.10
N VAL A 133 1.39 13.18 -6.46
CA VAL A 133 2.17 12.36 -5.55
C VAL A 133 3.65 12.50 -5.84
N PHE A 134 4.45 12.56 -4.79
CA PHE A 134 5.89 12.79 -4.86
C PHE A 134 6.63 11.83 -3.92
N LYS A 135 7.85 11.55 -4.26
CA LYS A 135 8.81 10.82 -3.41
C LYS A 135 10.18 11.46 -3.58
N ALA A 136 10.76 11.97 -2.51
CA ALA A 136 12.11 12.54 -2.58
C ALA A 136 13.15 11.44 -2.86
N PRO A 137 14.13 11.71 -3.74
CA PRO A 137 15.30 10.87 -3.84
C PRO A 137 15.93 10.63 -2.47
N TYR A 138 16.45 9.42 -2.26
CA TYR A 138 17.07 9.00 -0.99
C TYR A 138 16.13 9.06 0.25
N GLY A 139 14.84 9.34 0.04
CA GLY A 139 13.89 9.56 1.12
C GLY A 139 14.07 10.90 1.84
N SER A 140 15.02 11.73 1.43
CA SER A 140 15.39 12.97 2.11
C SER A 140 14.34 14.07 1.91
N ALA A 141 13.65 14.46 2.99
CA ALA A 141 12.69 15.55 2.99
C ALA A 141 12.71 16.28 4.34
N ASP A 142 12.64 17.59 4.32
CA ASP A 142 12.56 18.46 5.50
C ASP A 142 11.38 19.45 5.41
N GLU A 143 11.21 20.30 6.42
CA GLU A 143 10.11 21.28 6.46
C GLU A 143 10.17 22.29 5.29
N ASN A 144 11.36 22.62 4.79
CA ASN A 144 11.50 23.53 3.64
C ASN A 144 10.98 22.88 2.37
N ILE A 145 11.24 21.59 2.19
CA ILE A 145 10.79 20.83 1.03
C ILE A 145 9.27 20.77 0.96
N TYR A 146 8.54 20.68 2.10
CA TYR A 146 7.09 20.71 2.09
C TYR A 146 6.51 21.99 1.48
N SER A 147 7.16 23.12 1.71
CA SER A 147 6.80 24.38 1.04
C SER A 147 6.96 24.30 -0.47
N LEU A 148 8.03 23.68 -0.95
CA LEU A 148 8.26 23.44 -2.38
C LEU A 148 7.20 22.55 -3.00
N LEU A 149 6.87 21.45 -2.32
CA LEU A 149 5.89 20.48 -2.79
C LEU A 149 4.49 21.12 -2.91
N SER A 150 4.08 21.86 -1.89
CA SER A 150 2.83 22.63 -1.91
C SER A 150 2.77 23.64 -3.07
N ARG A 151 3.86 24.36 -3.32
CA ARG A 151 3.96 25.33 -4.43
C ARG A 151 4.04 24.66 -5.80
N SER A 152 4.31 23.39 -5.85
CA SER A 152 4.34 22.57 -7.06
C SER A 152 3.05 21.75 -7.25
N ASP A 153 2.02 22.03 -6.43
CA ASP A 153 0.74 21.35 -6.44
C ASP A 153 0.86 19.83 -6.24
N ILE A 154 1.81 19.44 -5.40
CA ILE A 154 1.93 18.08 -4.88
C ILE A 154 1.05 17.98 -3.63
N ALA A 155 0.21 16.99 -3.56
CA ALA A 155 -0.73 16.78 -2.43
C ALA A 155 -0.23 15.75 -1.41
N ALA A 156 0.61 14.82 -1.82
CA ALA A 156 1.10 13.77 -0.94
C ALA A 156 2.56 13.44 -1.21
N ASP A 157 3.33 13.30 -0.11
CA ASP A 157 4.73 12.93 -0.12
C ASP A 157 4.89 11.51 0.42
N PHE A 158 5.52 10.65 -0.36
CA PHE A 158 5.85 9.28 -0.02
C PHE A 158 7.34 9.08 0.26
N SER A 159 8.06 10.18 0.53
CA SER A 159 9.43 10.14 1.01
C SER A 159 9.47 9.53 2.40
N TYR A 160 10.52 8.77 2.67
CA TYR A 160 10.74 8.20 3.99
C TYR A 160 12.10 8.67 4.51
N ASP A 161 12.06 9.32 5.64
CA ASP A 161 13.23 9.57 6.48
C ASP A 161 12.80 9.34 7.92
N ASP A 162 13.49 8.48 8.65
CA ASP A 162 13.24 8.17 10.06
C ASP A 162 13.27 9.41 10.96
N LYS A 163 13.87 10.51 10.48
CA LYS A 163 14.02 11.75 11.24
C LYS A 163 12.80 12.67 11.17
N TYR A 164 11.93 12.53 10.15
CA TYR A 164 10.91 13.54 9.84
C TYR A 164 9.49 13.00 9.75
N ASN A 165 9.18 11.95 10.47
CA ASN A 165 7.84 11.38 10.61
C ASN A 165 6.87 12.37 11.28
N LYS A 166 6.65 13.52 10.65
CA LYS A 166 5.71 14.52 11.13
C LYS A 166 4.67 14.83 10.08
N TYR A 167 3.43 14.77 10.51
CA TYR A 167 2.28 15.24 9.77
C TYR A 167 2.40 16.72 9.44
N TYR A 168 2.20 17.05 8.18
CA TYR A 168 2.09 18.42 7.74
C TYR A 168 0.63 18.84 7.67
N ASN A 169 0.28 19.96 8.31
CA ASN A 169 -1.07 20.47 8.37
C ASN A 169 -1.28 21.45 7.21
N GLY A 170 -2.26 21.23 6.33
CA GLY A 170 -2.59 22.12 5.22
C GLY A 170 -3.00 21.38 3.96
N GLN A 171 -2.60 21.88 2.79
CA GLN A 171 -2.89 21.26 1.49
C GLN A 171 -2.00 20.05 1.17
N PHE A 172 -1.07 19.75 2.04
CA PHE A 172 -0.06 18.73 1.86
C PHE A 172 -0.09 17.74 3.02
N ILE A 173 -0.03 16.45 2.70
CA ILE A 173 -0.08 15.35 3.68
C ILE A 173 1.16 14.48 3.48
N ARG A 174 1.92 14.30 4.57
CA ARG A 174 2.96 13.29 4.65
C ARG A 174 2.43 12.07 5.39
N PHE A 175 2.75 10.89 4.86
CA PHE A 175 2.36 9.63 5.48
C PHE A 175 3.51 9.05 6.28
N ASP A 176 3.21 8.66 7.51
CA ASP A 176 4.11 7.90 8.36
C ASP A 176 3.94 6.41 8.01
N LEU A 177 4.80 5.93 7.14
CA LEU A 177 4.70 4.59 6.59
C LEU A 177 5.90 3.75 7.03
N ALA A 178 5.65 2.51 7.44
CA ALA A 178 6.72 1.55 7.59
C ALA A 178 7.26 1.17 6.21
N VAL A 179 8.55 1.45 5.98
CA VAL A 179 9.19 1.23 4.67
C VAL A 179 10.12 0.02 4.76
N TYR A 180 10.03 -0.84 3.75
CA TYR A 180 10.92 -1.98 3.57
C TYR A 180 11.58 -1.90 2.20
N GLU A 181 12.88 -2.09 2.18
CA GLU A 181 13.62 -2.24 0.93
C GLU A 181 13.37 -3.62 0.32
N GLY A 182 13.12 -3.66 -0.99
CA GLY A 182 12.70 -4.88 -1.70
C GLY A 182 13.73 -6.01 -1.78
N ASN A 183 14.95 -5.79 -1.27
CA ASN A 183 15.99 -6.81 -1.17
C ASN A 183 15.93 -7.65 0.11
N SER A 184 15.02 -7.34 1.03
CA SER A 184 14.81 -8.11 2.26
C SER A 184 14.15 -9.47 1.95
N SER A 185 14.42 -10.49 2.77
CA SER A 185 13.75 -11.78 2.57
C SER A 185 12.25 -11.69 2.87
N SER A 186 11.43 -12.35 2.06
CA SER A 186 9.97 -12.35 2.23
C SER A 186 9.54 -12.90 3.60
N ALA A 187 10.27 -13.86 4.17
CA ALA A 187 9.97 -14.46 5.47
C ALA A 187 10.11 -13.46 6.63
N ASP A 188 11.18 -12.65 6.64
CA ASP A 188 11.39 -11.60 7.63
C ASP A 188 10.36 -10.49 7.50
N PHE A 189 9.94 -10.22 6.26
CA PHE A 189 8.91 -9.27 5.94
C PHE A 189 7.56 -9.69 6.54
N PHE A 190 7.09 -10.91 6.28
CA PHE A 190 5.80 -11.40 6.81
C PHE A 190 5.74 -11.39 8.33
N HIS A 191 6.83 -11.67 9.01
CA HIS A 191 6.87 -11.62 10.47
C HIS A 191 6.70 -10.20 11.02
N LYS A 192 7.20 -9.19 10.32
CA LYS A 192 7.08 -7.77 10.72
C LYS A 192 5.71 -7.18 10.37
N LEU A 193 5.07 -7.64 9.29
CA LEU A 193 3.78 -7.15 8.82
C LEU A 193 2.61 -7.43 9.76
N THR A 194 2.67 -8.45 10.59
CA THR A 194 1.56 -8.86 11.47
C THR A 194 1.24 -7.86 12.58
N VAL A 195 1.94 -6.74 12.68
CA VAL A 195 1.88 -5.81 13.82
C VAL A 195 1.51 -4.37 13.42
N SER A 196 1.40 -4.04 12.12
CA SER A 196 1.17 -2.65 11.70
C SER A 196 -0.29 -2.36 11.37
N GLU A 197 -0.89 -1.36 12.00
CA GLU A 197 -2.21 -0.80 11.67
C GLU A 197 -2.16 0.13 10.44
N THR A 198 -0.98 0.56 10.02
CA THR A 198 -0.74 1.47 8.89
C THR A 198 -0.40 0.70 7.62
N PRO A 199 -0.68 1.25 6.42
CA PRO A 199 -0.19 0.67 5.18
C PRO A 199 1.33 0.51 5.19
N THR A 200 1.80 -0.65 4.80
CA THR A 200 3.25 -0.90 4.65
C THR A 200 3.68 -0.55 3.24
N VAL A 201 4.76 0.22 3.10
CA VAL A 201 5.37 0.54 1.80
C VAL A 201 6.57 -0.36 1.57
N ILE A 202 6.64 -0.93 0.37
CA ILE A 202 7.78 -1.72 -0.08
C ILE A 202 8.36 -1.05 -1.31
N ASN A 203 9.62 -0.65 -1.21
CA ASN A 203 10.32 0.05 -2.27
C ASN A 203 11.14 -0.89 -3.15
N PHE A 204 11.02 -0.66 -4.45
CA PHE A 204 11.91 -1.19 -5.48
C PHE A 204 12.39 -0.04 -6.35
N ASP A 205 13.52 -0.21 -6.99
CA ASP A 205 13.97 0.64 -8.07
C ASP A 205 14.25 -0.17 -9.34
N ASN A 206 14.54 0.51 -10.45
CA ASN A 206 14.76 -0.14 -11.72
C ASN A 206 16.11 -0.89 -11.84
N SER A 207 16.90 -0.94 -10.77
CA SER A 207 18.03 -1.87 -10.65
C SER A 207 17.59 -3.27 -10.16
N THR A 208 16.38 -3.37 -9.60
CA THR A 208 15.84 -4.64 -9.10
C THR A 208 15.40 -5.52 -10.27
N PRO A 209 15.91 -6.76 -10.38
CA PRO A 209 15.50 -7.69 -11.43
C PRO A 209 14.00 -7.97 -11.40
N VAL A 210 13.35 -7.95 -12.57
CA VAL A 210 11.89 -8.08 -12.69
C VAL A 210 11.39 -9.42 -12.18
N GLU A 211 12.20 -10.47 -12.34
CA GLU A 211 11.89 -11.81 -11.83
C GLU A 211 11.88 -11.87 -10.30
N GLN A 212 12.67 -11.05 -9.65
CA GLN A 212 12.65 -10.93 -8.19
C GLN A 212 11.36 -10.25 -7.74
N ILE A 213 10.94 -9.19 -8.43
CA ILE A 213 9.67 -8.48 -8.18
C ILE A 213 8.49 -9.44 -8.41
N ASP A 214 8.48 -10.20 -9.52
CA ASP A 214 7.42 -11.15 -9.83
C ASP A 214 7.26 -12.21 -8.74
N ARG A 215 8.37 -12.79 -8.29
CA ARG A 215 8.39 -13.77 -7.20
C ARG A 215 7.85 -13.17 -5.91
N PHE A 216 8.33 -12.00 -5.53
CA PHE A 216 7.93 -11.31 -4.31
C PHE A 216 6.42 -11.01 -4.29
N ILE A 217 5.87 -10.48 -5.39
CA ILE A 217 4.43 -10.22 -5.52
C ILE A 217 3.63 -11.53 -5.44
N SER A 218 4.11 -12.59 -6.08
CA SER A 218 3.48 -13.92 -6.02
C SER A 218 3.38 -14.45 -4.59
N GLU A 219 4.44 -14.29 -3.81
CA GLU A 219 4.48 -14.70 -2.41
C GLU A 219 3.53 -13.86 -1.55
N LEU A 220 3.52 -12.53 -1.72
CA LEU A 220 2.59 -11.65 -1.01
C LEU A 220 1.12 -11.98 -1.29
N LYS A 221 0.78 -12.29 -2.54
CA LYS A 221 -0.58 -12.68 -2.91
C LYS A 221 -1.06 -13.99 -2.30
N SER A 222 -0.18 -14.83 -1.83
CA SER A 222 -0.56 -16.04 -1.10
C SER A 222 -1.08 -15.76 0.31
N GLY A 223 -0.81 -14.56 0.84
CA GLY A 223 -1.27 -14.08 2.14
C GLY A 223 -2.56 -13.27 2.07
N ASN A 224 -3.07 -12.85 3.24
CA ASN A 224 -4.22 -11.96 3.35
C ASN A 224 -3.76 -10.49 3.15
N VAL A 225 -3.34 -10.15 1.93
CA VAL A 225 -2.80 -8.84 1.56
C VAL A 225 -3.71 -8.15 0.56
N ARG A 226 -3.93 -6.86 0.75
CA ARG A 226 -4.57 -5.97 -0.22
C ARG A 226 -3.54 -4.95 -0.71
N PHE A 227 -3.29 -4.96 -2.02
CA PHE A 227 -2.45 -3.95 -2.64
C PHE A 227 -3.21 -2.64 -2.83
N VAL A 228 -2.58 -1.55 -2.42
CA VAL A 228 -3.09 -0.17 -2.53
C VAL A 228 -2.09 0.69 -3.28
N ASN A 229 -2.56 1.76 -3.89
CA ASN A 229 -1.72 2.79 -4.50
C ASN A 229 -1.73 4.08 -3.67
N ALA A 230 -0.95 5.07 -4.06
CA ALA A 230 -0.81 6.34 -3.36
C ALA A 230 -2.15 7.07 -3.15
N SER A 231 -3.02 7.08 -4.15
CA SER A 231 -4.34 7.71 -4.06
C SER A 231 -5.25 7.05 -3.02
N GLU A 232 -5.20 5.71 -2.93
CA GLU A 232 -5.96 4.99 -1.89
C GLU A 232 -5.41 5.24 -0.49
N VAL A 233 -4.09 5.21 -0.32
CA VAL A 233 -3.44 5.52 0.97
C VAL A 233 -3.86 6.91 1.43
N THR A 234 -3.79 7.91 0.56
CA THR A 234 -4.23 9.28 0.85
C THR A 234 -5.69 9.33 1.30
N SER A 235 -6.57 8.60 0.62
CA SER A 235 -8.00 8.57 0.95
C SER A 235 -8.29 7.89 2.29
N ILE A 236 -7.58 6.82 2.61
CA ILE A 236 -7.72 6.08 3.88
C ILE A 236 -7.31 6.98 5.05
N ASP A 237 -6.18 7.67 4.95
CA ASP A 237 -5.69 8.55 6.01
C ASP A 237 -6.65 9.71 6.28
N LEU A 238 -7.20 10.35 5.25
CA LEU A 238 -8.19 11.40 5.41
C LEU A 238 -9.46 10.93 6.13
N THR A 239 -9.91 9.71 5.85
CA THR A 239 -11.11 9.14 6.48
C THR A 239 -10.90 8.85 7.96
N ILE A 240 -9.71 8.38 8.35
CA ILE A 240 -9.37 8.11 9.75
C ILE A 240 -9.38 9.41 10.57
N ARG A 241 -8.89 10.51 10.01
CA ARG A 241 -8.80 11.81 10.71
C ARG A 241 -10.12 12.53 10.88
N GLU A 242 -11.06 12.36 9.95
CA GLU A 242 -12.41 12.93 10.08
C GLU A 242 -13.24 12.22 11.17
N GLY A 243 -12.77 11.04 11.63
CA GLY A 243 -13.42 10.24 12.67
C GLY A 243 -12.87 10.44 14.09
N GLU A 244 -11.76 11.23 14.27
CA GLU A 244 -11.21 11.62 15.57
C GLU A 244 -11.69 13.03 15.97
#